data_5df332f8b9c24f9a62166dfd010a7ffc
#
_entry.id   5df332f8b9c24f9a62166dfd010a7ffc
#
_cell.length_a   1.000
_cell.length_b   1.000
_cell.length_c   1.000
_cell.angle_alpha   90.00
_cell.angle_beta   90.00
_cell.angle_gamma   90.00
#
_symmetry.space_group_name_H-M   'P 1'
#
loop_
_entity.id
_entity.type
_entity.pdbx_description
1 polymer ?
#
loop_
_entity_poly.entity_id
_entity_poly.type
_entity_poly.pdbx_seq_one_letter_code
_entity_poly.pdbx_strand_id
1 'polypeptide(L)'
;MKRRVVVTGLGAVTPIGNNVDEFWKSVKEGKCGIGPITRFDTSEYKVHLAAEVKDFNAKDYLDFKTAKRMGRFSHYAIAASREAFADAGLDMANEDPYRVSVIIGSGIGDLETSEAAEAKIQAGKPSKVNPFTVPMMIANMAAGNVAIDLGAKGKCTSVVTACASSTHSIGDAFRAIQYGDADVCVAGGAEGKIGRAHV
;
A
#
# COMPACT_ATOMS: atom_id res chain seq x y z
N MET A 1 9.31 32.02 6.55
CA MET A 1 8.97 31.76 5.14
C MET A 1 8.49 30.32 5.01
N LYS A 2 7.41 30.04 4.28
CA LYS A 2 6.98 28.66 4.04
C LYS A 2 7.98 27.98 3.08
N ARG A 3 8.33 26.71 3.37
CA ARG A 3 9.22 25.93 2.49
C ARG A 3 8.51 25.61 1.17
N ARG A 4 9.27 25.58 0.08
CA ARG A 4 8.80 25.03 -1.21
C ARG A 4 8.82 23.50 -1.11
N VAL A 5 7.73 22.87 -1.54
CA VAL A 5 7.58 21.40 -1.56
C VAL A 5 7.52 20.95 -3.02
N VAL A 6 8.22 19.89 -3.33
CA VAL A 6 8.29 19.31 -4.69
C VAL A 6 8.13 17.78 -4.60
N VAL A 7 7.62 17.19 -5.67
CA VAL A 7 7.64 15.73 -5.87
C VAL A 7 8.98 15.38 -6.50
N THR A 8 9.72 14.46 -5.88
CA THR A 8 11.06 14.06 -6.32
C THR A 8 11.13 12.63 -6.84
N GLY A 9 10.14 11.80 -6.51
CA GLY A 9 10.08 10.43 -6.98
C GLY A 9 8.66 9.89 -7.00
N LEU A 10 8.43 8.94 -7.86
CA LEU A 10 7.15 8.27 -8.07
C LEU A 10 7.31 6.75 -7.95
N GLY A 11 6.26 6.08 -7.51
CA GLY A 11 6.19 4.62 -7.48
C GLY A 11 4.76 4.14 -7.62
N ALA A 12 4.56 3.05 -8.34
CA ALA A 12 3.23 2.55 -8.66
C ALA A 12 3.18 1.03 -8.74
N VAL A 13 2.13 0.44 -8.14
CA VAL A 13 1.72 -0.94 -8.37
C VAL A 13 0.23 -0.92 -8.69
N THR A 14 -0.12 -1.29 -9.92
CA THR A 14 -1.46 -1.14 -10.46
C THR A 14 -1.88 -2.36 -11.29
N PRO A 15 -3.17 -2.52 -11.59
CA PRO A 15 -3.65 -3.58 -12.49
C PRO A 15 -3.10 -3.53 -13.93
N ILE A 16 -2.46 -2.42 -14.33
CA ILE A 16 -1.93 -2.21 -15.67
C ILE A 16 -0.41 -1.97 -15.71
N GLY A 17 0.27 -2.13 -14.59
CA GLY A 17 1.73 -2.05 -14.48
C GLY A 17 2.20 -2.12 -13.03
N ASN A 18 3.31 -2.79 -12.78
CA ASN A 18 3.88 -3.01 -11.46
C ASN A 18 5.01 -2.01 -11.11
N ASN A 19 5.22 -1.03 -11.96
CA ASN A 19 6.09 0.13 -11.77
C ASN A 19 5.54 1.33 -12.56
N VAL A 20 6.13 2.51 -12.35
CA VAL A 20 5.68 3.77 -12.99
C VAL A 20 5.79 3.71 -14.50
N ASP A 21 6.87 3.17 -15.05
CA ASP A 21 7.09 3.11 -16.49
C ASP A 21 6.06 2.22 -17.20
N GLU A 22 5.81 1.03 -16.68
CA GLU A 22 4.78 0.12 -17.17
C GLU A 22 3.39 0.74 -17.06
N PHE A 23 3.09 1.32 -15.90
CA PHE A 23 1.81 2.00 -15.65
C PHE A 23 1.61 3.12 -16.66
N TRP A 24 2.59 4.01 -16.83
CA TRP A 24 2.49 5.15 -17.74
C TRP A 24 2.40 4.74 -19.21
N LYS A 25 3.17 3.72 -19.59
CA LYS A 25 3.06 3.12 -20.93
C LYS A 25 1.64 2.61 -21.18
N SER A 26 1.10 1.82 -20.25
CA SER A 26 -0.26 1.27 -20.34
C SER A 26 -1.34 2.35 -20.38
N VAL A 27 -1.17 3.45 -19.63
CA VAL A 27 -2.08 4.62 -19.69
C VAL A 27 -2.07 5.26 -21.08
N LYS A 28 -0.88 5.47 -21.67
CA LYS A 28 -0.77 6.03 -23.03
C LYS A 28 -1.38 5.13 -24.10
N GLU A 29 -1.31 3.83 -23.92
CA GLU A 29 -1.89 2.83 -24.81
C GLU A 29 -3.41 2.63 -24.60
N GLY A 30 -4.01 3.26 -23.59
CA GLY A 30 -5.42 3.08 -23.25
C GLY A 30 -5.75 1.68 -22.71
N LYS A 31 -4.78 0.98 -22.10
CA LYS A 31 -4.94 -0.39 -21.61
C LYS A 31 -5.96 -0.43 -20.47
N CYS A 32 -6.94 -1.33 -20.59
CA CYS A 32 -7.89 -1.60 -19.53
C CYS A 32 -7.36 -2.68 -18.58
N GLY A 33 -7.34 -2.41 -17.28
CA GLY A 33 -6.95 -3.37 -16.25
C GLY A 33 -8.09 -4.22 -15.70
N ILE A 34 -9.34 -3.89 -16.07
CA ILE A 34 -10.52 -4.62 -15.62
C ILE A 34 -10.65 -5.93 -16.39
N GLY A 35 -10.93 -7.00 -15.69
CA GLY A 35 -11.13 -8.34 -16.25
C GLY A 35 -11.90 -9.23 -15.28
N PRO A 36 -12.13 -10.51 -15.64
CA PRO A 36 -12.75 -11.47 -14.74
C PRO A 36 -11.98 -11.59 -13.43
N ILE A 37 -12.70 -11.67 -12.31
CA ILE A 37 -12.13 -11.96 -11.00
C ILE A 37 -11.55 -13.39 -11.01
N THR A 38 -10.29 -13.53 -10.62
CA THR A 38 -9.59 -14.81 -10.60
C THR A 38 -9.28 -15.34 -9.21
N ARG A 39 -9.49 -14.53 -8.18
CA ARG A 39 -9.06 -14.80 -6.81
C ARG A 39 -10.01 -15.68 -6.01
N PHE A 40 -11.27 -15.72 -6.40
CA PHE A 40 -12.30 -16.56 -5.80
C PHE A 40 -13.42 -16.85 -6.82
N ASP A 41 -14.22 -17.85 -6.54
CA ASP A 41 -15.38 -18.19 -7.36
C ASP A 41 -16.47 -17.11 -7.22
N THR A 42 -16.85 -16.50 -8.33
CA THR A 42 -17.85 -15.44 -8.42
C THR A 42 -19.21 -15.91 -8.94
N SER A 43 -19.44 -17.21 -9.11
CA SER A 43 -20.67 -17.76 -9.70
C SER A 43 -21.94 -17.31 -8.97
N GLU A 44 -21.87 -17.15 -7.66
CA GLU A 44 -22.97 -16.72 -6.79
C GLU A 44 -23.08 -15.19 -6.63
N TYR A 45 -22.21 -14.41 -7.29
CA TYR A 45 -22.17 -12.96 -7.14
C TYR A 45 -22.73 -12.25 -8.37
N LYS A 46 -23.25 -11.01 -8.16
CA LYS A 46 -23.75 -10.17 -9.26
C LYS A 46 -22.63 -9.50 -10.05
N VAL A 47 -21.46 -9.35 -9.44
CA VAL A 47 -20.29 -8.71 -10.05
C VAL A 47 -19.21 -9.76 -10.27
N HIS A 48 -18.69 -9.82 -11.50
CA HIS A 48 -17.71 -10.80 -11.93
C HIS A 48 -16.41 -10.17 -12.42
N LEU A 49 -16.34 -8.84 -12.44
CA LEU A 49 -15.21 -8.09 -12.99
C LEU A 49 -14.55 -7.25 -11.90
N ALA A 50 -13.21 -7.22 -11.92
CA ALA A 50 -12.42 -6.33 -11.09
C ALA A 50 -11.10 -5.98 -11.78
N ALA A 51 -10.42 -4.97 -11.27
CA ALA A 51 -9.07 -4.62 -11.68
C ALA A 51 -8.06 -5.23 -10.70
N GLU A 52 -7.56 -6.41 -11.01
CA GLU A 52 -6.58 -7.13 -10.20
C GLU A 52 -5.14 -6.79 -10.61
N VAL A 53 -4.26 -6.59 -9.63
CA VAL A 53 -2.80 -6.52 -9.87
C VAL A 53 -2.33 -7.90 -10.33
N LYS A 54 -1.67 -7.93 -11.50
CA LYS A 54 -1.19 -9.14 -12.17
C LYS A 54 0.33 -9.25 -12.00
N ASP A 55 0.81 -10.49 -12.00
CA ASP A 55 2.26 -10.82 -12.05
C ASP A 55 3.09 -10.16 -10.93
N PHE A 56 2.45 -9.77 -9.82
CA PHE A 56 3.14 -9.24 -8.64
C PHE A 56 3.52 -10.36 -7.68
N ASN A 57 4.81 -10.43 -7.38
CA ASN A 57 5.35 -11.40 -6.43
C ASN A 57 6.03 -10.65 -5.27
N ALA A 58 5.48 -10.77 -4.07
CA ALA A 58 6.04 -10.11 -2.89
C ALA A 58 7.48 -10.55 -2.55
N LYS A 59 7.91 -11.74 -3.02
CA LYS A 59 9.29 -12.26 -2.79
C LYS A 59 10.36 -11.48 -3.55
N ASP A 60 9.97 -10.72 -4.58
CA ASP A 60 10.91 -9.89 -5.34
C ASP A 60 11.31 -8.64 -4.52
N TYR A 61 10.54 -8.34 -3.49
CA TYR A 61 10.72 -7.16 -2.62
C TYR A 61 11.03 -7.52 -1.16
N LEU A 62 10.55 -8.66 -0.67
CA LEU A 62 10.57 -9.02 0.75
C LEU A 62 11.01 -10.46 0.94
N ASP A 63 11.70 -10.75 2.03
CA ASP A 63 11.91 -12.13 2.44
C ASP A 63 10.59 -12.82 2.81
N PHE A 64 10.56 -14.13 2.70
CA PHE A 64 9.37 -14.94 2.88
C PHE A 64 8.71 -14.76 4.26
N LYS A 65 9.53 -14.64 5.34
CA LYS A 65 9.00 -14.53 6.71
C LYS A 65 8.32 -13.18 6.92
N THR A 66 8.93 -12.12 6.42
CA THR A 66 8.40 -10.75 6.48
C THR A 66 7.12 -10.64 5.65
N ALA A 67 7.13 -11.07 4.39
CA ALA A 67 5.95 -11.04 3.53
C ALA A 67 4.75 -11.78 4.15
N LYS A 68 4.98 -12.94 4.79
CA LYS A 68 3.93 -13.74 5.41
C LYS A 68 3.24 -13.10 6.62
N ARG A 69 3.84 -12.04 7.18
CA ARG A 69 3.30 -11.29 8.34
C ARG A 69 2.62 -9.99 7.96
N MET A 70 2.48 -9.71 6.66
CA MET A 70 1.90 -8.49 6.12
C MET A 70 0.71 -8.81 5.24
N GLY A 71 -0.27 -7.92 5.22
CA GLY A 71 -1.35 -7.94 4.25
C GLY A 71 -0.86 -7.48 2.88
N ARG A 72 -1.57 -7.84 1.84
CA ARG A 72 -1.17 -7.57 0.46
C ARG A 72 -1.00 -6.08 0.17
N PHE A 73 -1.89 -5.22 0.70
CA PHE A 73 -1.78 -3.78 0.53
C PHE A 73 -0.44 -3.22 1.04
N SER A 74 0.12 -3.82 2.10
CA SER A 74 1.45 -3.47 2.60
C SER A 74 2.57 -3.90 1.64
N HIS A 75 2.42 -5.05 0.95
CA HIS A 75 3.39 -5.46 -0.08
C HIS A 75 3.44 -4.44 -1.22
N TYR A 76 2.28 -3.99 -1.69
CA TYR A 76 2.17 -2.97 -2.74
C TYR A 76 2.76 -1.64 -2.28
N ALA A 77 2.44 -1.22 -1.04
CA ALA A 77 2.98 0.00 -0.47
C ALA A 77 4.51 -0.01 -0.40
N ILE A 78 5.12 -1.12 0.04
CA ILE A 78 6.58 -1.24 0.12
C ILE A 78 7.19 -1.21 -1.28
N ALA A 79 6.66 -1.97 -2.24
CA ALA A 79 7.19 -2.00 -3.59
C ALA A 79 7.17 -0.61 -4.24
N ALA A 80 6.01 0.07 -4.21
CA ALA A 80 5.88 1.43 -4.75
C ALA A 80 6.72 2.46 -3.98
N SER A 81 6.84 2.33 -2.64
CA SER A 81 7.65 3.26 -1.86
C SER A 81 9.14 3.12 -2.13
N ARG A 82 9.64 1.90 -2.33
CA ARG A 82 11.03 1.65 -2.72
C ARG A 82 11.34 2.23 -4.10
N GLU A 83 10.42 2.05 -5.06
CA GLU A 83 10.54 2.66 -6.39
C GLU A 83 10.60 4.18 -6.27
N ALA A 84 9.65 4.81 -5.58
CA ALA A 84 9.60 6.26 -5.38
C ALA A 84 10.85 6.80 -4.68
N PHE A 85 11.38 6.07 -3.70
CA PHE A 85 12.56 6.46 -2.95
C PHE A 85 13.83 6.38 -3.81
N ALA A 86 13.93 5.34 -4.63
CA ALA A 86 15.03 5.18 -5.60
C ALA A 86 14.95 6.22 -6.74
N ASP A 87 13.76 6.49 -7.29
CA ASP A 87 13.53 7.51 -8.31
C ASP A 87 13.89 8.92 -7.81
N ALA A 88 13.64 9.19 -6.51
CA ALA A 88 14.06 10.44 -5.86
C ALA A 88 15.58 10.55 -5.65
N GLY A 89 16.36 9.49 -5.88
CA GLY A 89 17.79 9.46 -5.61
C GLY A 89 18.14 9.54 -4.12
N LEU A 90 17.22 9.16 -3.24
CA LEU A 90 17.40 9.21 -1.78
C LEU A 90 18.08 7.94 -1.26
N ASP A 91 18.93 8.12 -0.24
CA ASP A 91 19.57 7.04 0.51
C ASP A 91 19.48 7.36 2.00
N MET A 92 18.86 6.47 2.76
CA MET A 92 18.69 6.65 4.22
C MET A 92 20.02 6.73 4.99
N ALA A 93 21.13 6.27 4.40
CA ALA A 93 22.45 6.46 5.00
C ALA A 93 22.87 7.95 5.03
N ASN A 94 22.30 8.77 4.15
CA ASN A 94 22.60 10.20 4.02
C ASN A 94 21.48 11.11 4.58
N GLU A 95 20.36 10.52 5.01
CA GLU A 95 19.20 11.25 5.51
C GLU A 95 19.14 11.20 7.05
N ASP A 96 18.61 12.25 7.67
CA ASP A 96 18.18 12.17 9.07
C ASP A 96 16.88 11.36 9.17
N PRO A 97 16.90 10.13 9.72
CA PRO A 97 15.73 9.28 9.77
C PRO A 97 14.56 9.89 10.55
N TYR A 98 14.83 10.79 11.49
CA TYR A 98 13.78 11.51 12.26
C TYR A 98 13.12 12.62 11.45
N ARG A 99 13.69 12.99 10.30
CA ARG A 99 13.16 13.99 9.38
C ARG A 99 12.49 13.36 8.15
N VAL A 100 12.55 12.01 8.02
CA VAL A 100 11.85 11.24 6.99
C VAL A 100 10.55 10.72 7.57
N SER A 101 9.43 11.17 7.03
CA SER A 101 8.06 10.82 7.44
C SER A 101 7.40 9.87 6.44
N VAL A 102 6.43 9.09 6.90
CA VAL A 102 5.63 8.19 6.06
C VAL A 102 4.14 8.45 6.32
N ILE A 103 3.41 8.87 5.31
CA ILE A 103 1.96 9.15 5.39
C ILE A 103 1.28 8.41 4.25
N ILE A 104 0.80 7.20 4.52
CA ILE A 104 0.16 6.34 3.51
C ILE A 104 -1.24 5.99 3.99
N GLY A 105 -2.24 6.42 3.23
CA GLY A 105 -3.64 6.17 3.52
C GLY A 105 -4.12 4.82 2.98
N SER A 106 -5.16 4.29 3.60
CA SER A 106 -5.90 3.13 3.12
C SER A 106 -7.36 3.28 3.54
N GLY A 107 -8.30 2.88 2.70
CA GLY A 107 -9.72 2.94 3.04
C GLY A 107 -10.13 1.87 4.06
N ILE A 108 -9.61 0.65 3.90
CA ILE A 108 -10.02 -0.52 4.68
C ILE A 108 -8.81 -1.34 5.20
N GLY A 109 -7.67 -1.25 4.55
CA GLY A 109 -6.52 -2.14 4.79
C GLY A 109 -6.63 -3.45 4.01
N ASP A 110 -6.49 -4.59 4.68
CA ASP A 110 -6.56 -5.92 4.05
C ASP A 110 -7.78 -6.71 4.52
N LEU A 111 -8.87 -6.63 3.77
CA LEU A 111 -10.11 -7.34 4.07
C LEU A 111 -9.97 -8.86 3.89
N GLU A 112 -9.14 -9.31 2.95
CA GLU A 112 -8.88 -10.75 2.72
C GLU A 112 -8.35 -11.44 3.98
N THR A 113 -7.48 -10.75 4.74
CA THR A 113 -6.99 -11.25 6.03
C THR A 113 -8.12 -11.44 7.04
N SER A 114 -9.09 -10.50 7.10
CA SER A 114 -10.25 -10.59 7.98
C SER A 114 -11.16 -11.74 7.58
N GLU A 115 -11.48 -11.87 6.29
CA GLU A 115 -12.30 -12.97 5.76
C GLU A 115 -11.67 -14.35 6.04
N ALA A 116 -10.35 -14.46 5.86
CA ALA A 116 -9.64 -15.69 6.15
C ALA A 116 -9.63 -16.05 7.64
N ALA A 117 -9.60 -15.07 8.54
CA ALA A 117 -9.70 -15.28 9.97
C ALA A 117 -11.13 -15.72 10.35
N GLU A 118 -12.14 -15.05 9.86
CA GLU A 118 -13.56 -15.36 10.10
C GLU A 118 -13.91 -16.77 9.61
N ALA A 119 -13.49 -17.15 8.41
CA ALA A 119 -13.72 -18.49 7.87
C ALA A 119 -13.16 -19.60 8.78
N LYS A 120 -12.02 -19.37 9.45
CA LYS A 120 -11.47 -20.33 10.42
C LYS A 120 -12.30 -20.42 11.70
N ILE A 121 -12.81 -19.29 12.18
CA ILE A 121 -13.67 -19.23 13.36
C ILE A 121 -14.97 -19.99 13.08
N GLN A 122 -15.62 -19.72 11.95
CA GLN A 122 -16.86 -20.39 11.54
C GLN A 122 -16.67 -21.89 11.31
N ALA A 123 -15.51 -22.31 10.82
CA ALA A 123 -15.16 -23.71 10.70
C ALA A 123 -14.83 -24.42 12.03
N GLY A 124 -15.02 -23.76 13.18
CA GLY A 124 -14.73 -24.31 14.51
C GLY A 124 -13.23 -24.48 14.81
N LYS A 125 -12.37 -23.72 14.11
CA LYS A 125 -10.90 -23.81 14.24
C LYS A 125 -10.27 -22.48 14.69
N PRO A 126 -10.73 -21.82 15.79
CA PRO A 126 -10.23 -20.52 16.20
C PRO A 126 -8.73 -20.51 16.50
N SER A 127 -8.18 -21.64 16.99
CA SER A 127 -6.74 -21.80 17.23
C SER A 127 -5.87 -21.74 15.96
N LYS A 128 -6.46 -21.81 14.78
CA LYS A 128 -5.78 -21.68 13.49
C LYS A 128 -5.81 -20.25 12.91
N VAL A 129 -6.45 -19.31 13.61
CA VAL A 129 -6.38 -17.89 13.23
C VAL A 129 -4.94 -17.40 13.36
N ASN A 130 -4.48 -16.65 12.37
CA ASN A 130 -3.11 -16.12 12.36
C ASN A 130 -2.94 -15.08 13.48
N PRO A 131 -1.97 -15.22 14.40
CA PRO A 131 -1.72 -14.23 15.45
C PRO A 131 -1.37 -12.83 14.90
N PHE A 132 -0.91 -12.75 13.64
CA PHE A 132 -0.65 -11.50 12.94
C PHE A 132 -1.88 -10.91 12.22
N THR A 133 -3.08 -11.48 12.39
CA THR A 133 -4.30 -11.01 11.69
C THR A 133 -4.49 -9.50 11.86
N VAL A 134 -4.39 -8.97 13.10
CA VAL A 134 -4.58 -7.52 13.32
C VAL A 134 -3.53 -6.68 12.61
N PRO A 135 -2.21 -6.87 12.81
CA PRO A 135 -1.22 -6.08 12.08
C PRO A 135 -1.22 -6.33 10.56
N MET A 136 -1.78 -7.43 10.07
CA MET A 136 -1.93 -7.66 8.63
C MET A 136 -3.09 -6.85 8.03
N MET A 137 -4.16 -6.60 8.80
CA MET A 137 -5.40 -6.05 8.25
C MET A 137 -5.58 -4.55 8.46
N ILE A 138 -5.06 -3.97 9.57
CA ILE A 138 -5.37 -2.58 9.92
C ILE A 138 -4.74 -1.57 8.95
N ALA A 139 -5.51 -0.54 8.63
CA ALA A 139 -5.21 0.42 7.56
C ALA A 139 -3.87 1.16 7.71
N ASN A 140 -3.44 1.42 8.95
CA ASN A 140 -2.18 2.14 9.21
C ASN A 140 -0.91 1.30 9.00
N MET A 141 -1.03 -0.01 8.79
CA MET A 141 0.14 -0.88 8.67
C MET A 141 0.83 -0.77 7.31
N ALA A 142 0.19 -0.24 6.28
CA ALA A 142 0.91 0.13 5.06
C ALA A 142 1.99 1.18 5.37
N ALA A 143 1.62 2.26 6.07
CA ALA A 143 2.56 3.30 6.50
C ALA A 143 3.60 2.73 7.48
N GLY A 144 3.17 1.94 8.48
CA GLY A 144 4.05 1.33 9.47
C GLY A 144 5.10 0.41 8.84
N ASN A 145 4.69 -0.46 7.93
CA ASN A 145 5.59 -1.40 7.26
C ASN A 145 6.58 -0.67 6.33
N VAL A 146 6.15 0.38 5.62
CA VAL A 146 7.04 1.21 4.80
C VAL A 146 8.04 1.96 5.69
N ALA A 147 7.60 2.51 6.83
CA ALA A 147 8.50 3.19 7.74
C ALA A 147 9.58 2.24 8.31
N ILE A 148 9.20 1.01 8.66
CA ILE A 148 10.14 -0.03 9.12
C ILE A 148 11.10 -0.40 8.00
N ASP A 149 10.61 -0.61 6.79
CA ASP A 149 11.38 -1.03 5.63
C ASP A 149 12.44 -0.01 5.23
N LEU A 150 12.08 1.26 5.22
CA LEU A 150 12.99 2.37 4.91
C LEU A 150 13.86 2.79 6.11
N GLY A 151 13.51 2.40 7.33
CA GLY A 151 14.17 2.90 8.53
C GLY A 151 13.78 4.33 8.90
N ALA A 152 12.66 4.84 8.38
CA ALA A 152 12.13 6.17 8.68
C ALA A 152 11.61 6.25 10.12
N LYS A 153 11.97 7.32 10.84
CA LYS A 153 11.62 7.54 12.25
C LYS A 153 10.87 8.86 12.49
N GLY A 154 10.54 9.58 11.44
CA GLY A 154 9.68 10.75 11.49
C GLY A 154 8.22 10.38 11.73
N LYS A 155 7.31 11.29 11.45
CA LYS A 155 5.87 11.06 11.60
C LYS A 155 5.44 9.88 10.71
N CYS A 156 4.85 8.85 11.33
CA CYS A 156 4.27 7.70 10.62
C CYS A 156 2.77 7.67 10.93
N THR A 157 1.93 7.87 9.90
CA THR A 157 0.47 7.91 10.08
C THR A 157 -0.27 7.45 8.82
N SER A 158 -1.53 7.12 9.00
CA SER A 158 -2.44 6.77 7.91
C SER A 158 -3.68 7.65 7.97
N VAL A 159 -4.10 8.15 6.83
CA VAL A 159 -5.37 8.87 6.65
C VAL A 159 -6.40 7.89 6.10
N VAL A 160 -7.57 7.84 6.72
CA VAL A 160 -8.67 6.95 6.33
C VAL A 160 -9.87 7.80 5.91
N THR A 161 -9.97 8.07 4.62
CA THR A 161 -11.04 8.88 4.00
C THR A 161 -11.54 8.21 2.70
N ALA A 162 -11.69 6.89 2.75
CA ALA A 162 -12.11 6.06 1.62
C ALA A 162 -11.26 6.33 0.36
N CYS A 163 -11.86 6.56 -0.80
CA CYS A 163 -11.16 6.82 -2.07
C CYS A 163 -10.24 8.06 -2.03
N ALA A 164 -10.46 9.00 -1.11
CA ALA A 164 -9.66 10.20 -0.94
C ALA A 164 -8.43 10.02 -0.03
N SER A 165 -8.24 8.84 0.57
CA SER A 165 -7.16 8.58 1.55
C SER A 165 -5.77 8.93 1.02
N SER A 166 -5.48 8.53 -0.23
CA SER A 166 -4.19 8.83 -0.87
C SER A 166 -3.98 10.33 -1.08
N THR A 167 -4.99 11.02 -1.61
CA THR A 167 -4.92 12.48 -1.86
C THR A 167 -4.78 13.27 -0.55
N HIS A 168 -5.48 12.88 0.50
CA HIS A 168 -5.32 13.49 1.83
C HIS A 168 -3.91 13.24 2.39
N SER A 169 -3.38 12.02 2.26
CA SER A 169 -2.01 11.70 2.69
C SER A 169 -0.97 12.59 2.00
N ILE A 170 -1.12 12.83 0.70
CA ILE A 170 -0.25 13.74 -0.07
C ILE A 170 -0.41 15.19 0.43
N GLY A 171 -1.64 15.63 0.71
CA GLY A 171 -1.90 16.96 1.27
C GLY A 171 -1.29 17.16 2.65
N ASP A 172 -1.37 16.16 3.52
CA ASP A 172 -0.76 16.20 4.86
C ASP A 172 0.77 16.19 4.78
N ALA A 173 1.35 15.40 3.87
CA ALA A 173 2.78 15.38 3.61
C ALA A 173 3.29 16.74 3.10
N PHE A 174 2.56 17.34 2.15
CA PHE A 174 2.84 18.69 1.67
C PHE A 174 2.91 19.68 2.82
N ARG A 175 1.93 19.66 3.73
CA ARG A 175 1.90 20.56 4.89
C ARG A 175 3.02 20.26 5.88
N ALA A 176 3.29 18.99 6.17
CA ALA A 176 4.37 18.60 7.07
C ALA A 176 5.73 19.16 6.62
N ILE A 177 6.04 19.06 5.33
CA ILE A 177 7.27 19.62 4.77
C ILE A 177 7.21 21.15 4.75
N GLN A 178 6.08 21.74 4.33
CA GLN A 178 5.91 23.20 4.23
C GLN A 178 6.12 23.91 5.57
N TYR A 179 5.67 23.29 6.66
CA TYR A 179 5.81 23.84 8.02
C TYR A 179 7.10 23.42 8.74
N GLY A 180 7.89 22.53 8.13
CA GLY A 180 9.18 22.10 8.67
C GLY A 180 9.13 20.95 9.66
N ASP A 181 8.00 20.23 9.74
CA ASP A 181 7.86 19.03 10.57
C ASP A 181 8.65 17.83 9.97
N ALA A 182 8.82 17.83 8.66
CA ALA A 182 9.61 16.83 7.93
C ALA A 182 10.44 17.51 6.83
N ASP A 183 11.50 16.86 6.37
CA ASP A 183 12.28 17.25 5.20
C ASP A 183 11.95 16.37 4.00
N VAL A 184 11.66 15.10 4.23
CA VAL A 184 11.20 14.13 3.24
C VAL A 184 9.91 13.47 3.74
N CYS A 185 8.99 13.19 2.83
CA CYS A 185 7.79 12.43 3.15
C CYS A 185 7.45 11.45 2.03
N VAL A 186 7.38 10.16 2.37
CA VAL A 186 6.77 9.14 1.50
C VAL A 186 5.26 9.21 1.72
N ALA A 187 4.53 9.58 0.67
CA ALA A 187 3.10 9.84 0.76
C ALA A 187 2.31 9.18 -0.37
N GLY A 188 1.13 8.70 -0.06
CA GLY A 188 0.26 8.07 -1.06
C GLY A 188 -0.84 7.24 -0.43
N GLY A 189 -1.23 6.18 -1.11
CA GLY A 189 -2.22 5.24 -0.60
C GLY A 189 -2.00 3.84 -1.13
N ALA A 190 -2.45 2.86 -0.37
CA ALA A 190 -2.42 1.46 -0.75
C ALA A 190 -3.71 0.75 -0.31
N GLU A 191 -4.20 -0.15 -1.13
CA GLU A 191 -5.42 -0.90 -0.87
C GLU A 191 -5.33 -2.33 -1.39
N GLY A 192 -5.83 -3.30 -0.63
CA GLY A 192 -5.89 -4.71 -1.01
C GLY A 192 -7.33 -5.22 -1.06
N LYS A 193 -8.18 -4.56 -1.88
CA LYS A 193 -9.63 -4.64 -1.78
C LYS A 193 -10.33 -5.88 -2.30
N ILE A 194 -9.72 -6.70 -3.14
CA ILE A 194 -10.50 -7.78 -3.76
C ILE A 194 -10.64 -8.94 -2.78
N GLY A 195 -11.73 -8.91 -2.06
CA GLY A 195 -12.27 -9.99 -1.26
C GLY A 195 -13.77 -10.15 -1.55
N ARG A 196 -14.38 -11.21 -1.03
CA ARG A 196 -15.80 -11.56 -1.28
C ARG A 196 -16.79 -10.47 -0.83
N ALA A 197 -16.42 -9.68 0.18
CA ALA A 197 -17.28 -8.63 0.70
C ALA A 197 -17.38 -7.38 -0.22
N HIS A 198 -16.67 -7.34 -1.35
CA HIS A 198 -16.66 -6.20 -2.26
C HIS A 198 -17.36 -6.43 -3.61
N VAL A 199 -17.97 -7.58 -3.79
CA VAL A 199 -18.69 -7.96 -5.02
C VAL A 199 -20.14 -8.28 -4.78
#